data_1e9b3e4d3149b4c685603f0adbc66b65
#
_entry.id   1e9b3e4d3149b4c685603f0adbc66b65
#
_cell.length_a   1.000
_cell.length_b   1.000
_cell.length_c   1.000
_cell.angle_alpha   90.00
_cell.angle_beta   90.00
_cell.angle_gamma   90.00
#
_symmetry.space_group_name_H-M   'P 1'
#
loop_
_entity.id
_entity.type
_entity.pdbx_description
1 polymer ?
#
loop_
_entity_poly.entity_id
_entity_poly.type
_entity_poly.pdbx_seq_one_letter_code
_entity_poly.pdbx_strand_id
1 'polypeptide(L)'
;MKLVVVLVGALALAGLTAAPPALAGTQHSAAGPDGGPALTVPAPTLSRSLACVNGRAGHSRHRPVLLVHGTGLTPAQSWAWNYEAVLPAAGYPTCTVALPDSALGDIQVASEYVVAAVDTMAARWHSPVDIIGHSQGGIEPRWALKWWPGLRAKVNHYIGLASPNHGIYAADACADSGDCWPAIWQLAQGSHFLTALNRGGEAPGPTSYTDIYSITDDLVEPAAVGPTAALTGGANVANVSVQSVCPGRYVNHGGMLADAVVYALVIDTLTHPGPLDPKLVPISVCAQTFMPGTSPPADVAGNAEVYTNAAQAFDAHPGVHSEPPLAPYAR
;
A
#
# COMPACT_ATOMS: atom_id res chain seq x y z
N MET A 1 -64.96 -72.22 3.36
CA MET A 1 -64.20 -72.14 2.12
C MET A 1 -63.35 -70.89 2.19
N LYS A 2 -62.06 -71.00 2.57
CA LYS A 2 -61.13 -69.91 2.69
C LYS A 2 -60.19 -69.96 1.49
N LEU A 3 -60.17 -68.84 0.70
CA LEU A 3 -59.32 -68.69 -0.45
C LEU A 3 -57.95 -68.15 0.03
N VAL A 4 -56.91 -68.86 -0.30
CA VAL A 4 -55.54 -68.46 0.00
C VAL A 4 -54.96 -67.82 -1.28
N VAL A 5 -54.61 -66.58 -1.21
CA VAL A 5 -53.90 -65.85 -2.29
C VAL A 5 -52.43 -65.91 -1.97
N VAL A 6 -51.63 -66.50 -2.85
CA VAL A 6 -50.17 -66.53 -2.81
C VAL A 6 -49.63 -65.32 -3.60
N LEU A 7 -48.94 -64.42 -2.90
CA LEU A 7 -48.22 -63.31 -3.53
C LEU A 7 -46.78 -63.79 -3.79
N VAL A 8 -46.39 -63.79 -5.06
CA VAL A 8 -45.03 -64.02 -5.51
C VAL A 8 -44.35 -62.67 -5.51
N GLY A 9 -43.40 -62.44 -4.61
CA GLY A 9 -42.57 -61.26 -4.57
C GLY A 9 -41.35 -61.34 -5.51
N ALA A 10 -41.28 -60.51 -6.46
CA ALA A 10 -40.08 -60.33 -7.32
C ALA A 10 -39.01 -59.45 -6.58
N LEU A 11 -37.87 -60.06 -6.25
CA LEU A 11 -36.69 -59.26 -5.79
C LEU A 11 -36.03 -58.59 -6.98
N ALA A 12 -36.11 -57.25 -7.02
CA ALA A 12 -35.29 -56.46 -7.92
C ALA A 12 -33.92 -56.21 -7.23
N LEU A 13 -32.84 -56.77 -7.75
CA LEU A 13 -31.47 -56.40 -7.40
C LEU A 13 -31.17 -55.02 -7.99
N ALA A 14 -31.11 -53.97 -7.13
CA ALA A 14 -30.59 -52.70 -7.46
C ALA A 14 -29.04 -52.76 -7.42
N GLY A 15 -28.41 -52.75 -8.60
CA GLY A 15 -26.94 -52.62 -8.73
C GLY A 15 -26.50 -51.23 -8.35
N LEU A 16 -25.82 -51.09 -7.23
CA LEU A 16 -25.10 -49.89 -6.86
C LEU A 16 -23.86 -49.75 -7.76
N THR A 17 -23.96 -48.95 -8.80
CA THR A 17 -22.76 -48.47 -9.53
C THR A 17 -22.13 -47.39 -8.71
N ALA A 18 -21.01 -47.67 -8.03
CA ALA A 18 -20.16 -46.67 -7.40
C ALA A 18 -19.58 -45.76 -8.49
N ALA A 19 -19.93 -44.45 -8.45
CA ALA A 19 -19.26 -43.46 -9.27
C ALA A 19 -17.78 -43.38 -8.86
N PRO A 20 -16.83 -43.28 -9.82
CA PRO A 20 -15.43 -43.09 -9.49
C PRO A 20 -15.25 -41.77 -8.72
N PRO A 21 -14.30 -41.71 -7.76
CA PRO A 21 -14.01 -40.45 -7.06
C PRO A 21 -13.57 -39.40 -8.09
N ALA A 22 -14.25 -38.26 -8.10
CA ALA A 22 -13.81 -37.12 -8.85
C ALA A 22 -12.39 -36.76 -8.40
N LEU A 23 -11.42 -36.91 -9.27
CA LEU A 23 -10.10 -36.38 -9.09
C LEU A 23 -10.26 -34.87 -8.88
N ALA A 24 -9.99 -34.40 -7.66
CA ALA A 24 -9.85 -32.98 -7.37
C ALA A 24 -8.71 -32.48 -8.28
N GLY A 25 -9.08 -31.93 -9.42
CA GLY A 25 -8.15 -31.24 -10.27
C GLY A 25 -7.53 -30.11 -9.46
N THR A 26 -6.24 -30.16 -9.25
CA THR A 26 -5.47 -29.01 -8.80
C THR A 26 -5.73 -27.93 -9.83
N GLN A 27 -6.62 -26.99 -9.52
CA GLN A 27 -6.76 -25.77 -10.29
C GLN A 27 -5.42 -25.04 -10.15
N HIS A 28 -4.55 -25.21 -11.16
CA HIS A 28 -3.44 -24.30 -11.36
C HIS A 28 -4.08 -22.96 -11.65
N SER A 29 -4.14 -22.07 -10.66
CA SER A 29 -4.46 -20.68 -10.88
C SER A 29 -3.56 -20.19 -12.01
N ALA A 30 -4.15 -19.64 -13.07
CA ALA A 30 -3.38 -19.06 -14.15
C ALA A 30 -2.40 -18.07 -13.50
N ALA A 31 -1.10 -18.18 -13.84
CA ALA A 31 -0.11 -17.27 -13.33
C ALA A 31 -0.51 -15.85 -13.72
N GLY A 32 -0.59 -14.96 -12.74
CA GLY A 32 -0.88 -13.55 -12.94
C GLY A 32 0.33 -12.80 -13.49
N PRO A 33 0.23 -11.47 -13.62
CA PRO A 33 1.34 -10.64 -14.03
C PRO A 33 2.52 -10.81 -13.08
N ASP A 34 3.72 -10.60 -13.58
CA ASP A 34 4.96 -10.59 -12.80
C ASP A 34 5.23 -11.85 -11.95
N GLY A 35 4.72 -13.00 -12.37
CA GLY A 35 4.89 -14.25 -11.64
C GLY A 35 4.11 -14.31 -10.32
N GLY A 36 3.22 -13.37 -10.09
CA GLY A 36 2.33 -13.33 -8.94
C GLY A 36 0.97 -13.97 -9.21
N PRO A 37 0.02 -13.82 -8.29
CA PRO A 37 -1.36 -14.27 -8.48
C PRO A 37 -2.07 -13.47 -9.59
N ALA A 38 -3.11 -14.05 -10.18
CA ALA A 38 -3.98 -13.33 -11.10
C ALA A 38 -4.68 -12.17 -10.38
N LEU A 39 -4.78 -11.03 -11.05
CA LEU A 39 -5.54 -9.89 -10.53
C LEU A 39 -7.04 -10.24 -10.56
N THR A 40 -7.74 -9.93 -9.48
CA THR A 40 -9.18 -10.16 -9.35
C THR A 40 -10.00 -8.96 -9.80
N VAL A 41 -9.41 -7.77 -9.71
CA VAL A 41 -10.03 -6.51 -10.14
C VAL A 41 -10.03 -6.42 -11.67
N PRO A 42 -11.17 -6.09 -12.32
CA PRO A 42 -11.23 -5.98 -13.77
C PRO A 42 -10.25 -4.95 -14.33
N ALA A 43 -9.54 -5.28 -15.42
CA ALA A 43 -8.55 -4.42 -16.05
C ALA A 43 -9.07 -3.00 -16.40
N PRO A 44 -10.32 -2.79 -16.87
CA PRO A 44 -10.85 -1.45 -17.09
C PRO A 44 -10.99 -0.61 -15.81
N THR A 45 -11.22 -1.25 -14.65
CA THR A 45 -11.27 -0.57 -13.35
C THR A 45 -9.86 -0.15 -12.93
N LEU A 46 -8.90 -1.08 -13.00
CA LEU A 46 -7.49 -0.80 -12.71
C LEU A 46 -6.93 0.33 -13.60
N SER A 47 -7.23 0.31 -14.91
CA SER A 47 -6.72 1.34 -15.82
C SER A 47 -7.32 2.73 -15.56
N ARG A 48 -8.57 2.81 -15.08
CA ARG A 48 -9.20 4.09 -14.73
C ARG A 48 -8.70 4.69 -13.41
N SER A 49 -8.11 3.88 -12.55
CA SER A 49 -7.60 4.35 -11.27
C SER A 49 -6.30 5.14 -11.37
N LEU A 50 -5.56 5.00 -12.47
CA LEU A 50 -4.27 5.64 -12.70
C LEU A 50 -4.44 6.96 -13.45
N ALA A 51 -4.04 8.06 -12.83
CA ALA A 51 -3.98 9.39 -13.44
C ALA A 51 -2.53 9.88 -13.47
N CYS A 52 -2.10 10.46 -14.60
CA CYS A 52 -0.73 10.93 -14.75
C CYS A 52 -0.70 12.40 -15.17
N VAL A 53 0.07 13.21 -14.46
CA VAL A 53 0.33 14.61 -14.77
C VAL A 53 1.73 14.71 -15.39
N ASN A 54 1.84 15.41 -16.51
CA ASN A 54 3.07 15.66 -17.27
C ASN A 54 3.96 14.43 -17.48
N GLY A 55 4.09 14.01 -18.66
CA GLY A 55 5.05 12.97 -18.99
C GLY A 55 4.77 12.43 -20.36
N ARG A 56 5.30 13.10 -21.38
CA ARG A 56 5.52 12.41 -22.65
C ARG A 56 6.59 11.36 -22.41
N ALA A 57 6.26 10.12 -22.66
CA ALA A 57 7.23 9.04 -22.68
C ALA A 57 8.47 9.47 -23.49
N GLY A 58 9.66 9.23 -22.96
CA GLY A 58 10.91 9.46 -23.65
C GLY A 58 11.54 10.87 -23.51
N HIS A 59 10.98 11.79 -22.74
CA HIS A 59 11.51 13.17 -22.62
C HIS A 59 12.01 13.55 -21.23
N SER A 60 11.78 12.71 -20.21
CA SER A 60 12.28 12.97 -18.86
C SER A 60 13.63 12.29 -18.62
N ARG A 61 14.52 12.99 -17.88
CA ARG A 61 15.76 12.42 -17.34
C ARG A 61 15.53 11.69 -16.02
N HIS A 62 14.36 11.87 -15.42
CA HIS A 62 13.96 11.27 -14.16
C HIS A 62 13.03 10.06 -14.41
N ARG A 63 13.08 9.09 -13.49
CA ARG A 63 12.14 7.99 -13.48
C ARG A 63 10.73 8.48 -13.16
N PRO A 64 9.71 7.77 -13.63
CA PRO A 64 8.33 8.08 -13.25
C PRO A 64 8.10 7.78 -11.77
N VAL A 65 7.35 8.64 -11.10
CA VAL A 65 6.98 8.52 -9.69
C VAL A 65 5.51 8.19 -9.56
N LEU A 66 5.20 7.11 -8.85
CA LEU A 66 3.84 6.73 -8.44
C LEU A 66 3.58 7.24 -7.02
N LEU A 67 2.50 8.00 -6.85
CA LEU A 67 2.02 8.48 -5.57
C LEU A 67 0.84 7.62 -5.09
N VAL A 68 0.95 7.04 -3.89
CA VAL A 68 -0.08 6.17 -3.29
C VAL A 68 -0.59 6.81 -2.00
N HIS A 69 -1.89 7.11 -1.97
CA HIS A 69 -2.52 7.84 -0.85
C HIS A 69 -2.83 6.93 0.35
N GLY A 70 -3.01 7.56 1.51
CA GLY A 70 -3.35 6.87 2.75
C GLY A 70 -4.85 6.60 2.95
N THR A 71 -5.17 6.04 4.10
CA THR A 71 -6.51 5.64 4.55
C THR A 71 -7.48 6.83 4.57
N GLY A 72 -8.69 6.61 4.09
CA GLY A 72 -9.78 7.60 4.13
C GLY A 72 -9.59 8.77 3.16
N LEU A 73 -8.66 8.67 2.22
CA LEU A 73 -8.32 9.76 1.32
C LEU A 73 -8.48 9.37 -0.15
N THR A 74 -8.48 10.37 -1.00
CA THR A 74 -8.34 10.25 -2.45
C THR A 74 -6.99 10.79 -2.89
N PRO A 75 -6.53 10.51 -4.14
CA PRO A 75 -5.30 11.10 -4.64
C PRO A 75 -5.27 12.63 -4.55
N ALA A 76 -6.37 13.30 -4.93
CA ALA A 76 -6.45 14.75 -4.90
C ALA A 76 -6.33 15.31 -3.48
N GLN A 77 -6.96 14.68 -2.50
CA GLN A 77 -6.90 15.09 -1.09
C GLN A 77 -5.50 14.90 -0.48
N SER A 78 -4.77 13.86 -0.93
CA SER A 78 -3.41 13.58 -0.45
C SER A 78 -2.34 14.39 -1.17
N TRP A 79 -2.43 14.53 -2.51
CA TRP A 79 -1.26 14.88 -3.33
C TRP A 79 -1.38 16.19 -4.12
N ALA A 80 -2.59 16.71 -4.39
CA ALA A 80 -2.76 17.84 -5.28
C ALA A 80 -2.12 19.16 -4.79
N TRP A 81 -2.00 19.32 -3.49
CA TRP A 81 -1.45 20.50 -2.84
C TRP A 81 0.05 20.42 -2.50
N ASN A 82 0.70 19.29 -2.83
CA ASN A 82 2.10 18.99 -2.51
C ASN A 82 2.82 18.28 -3.67
N TYR A 83 3.18 17.01 -3.54
CA TYR A 83 4.02 16.26 -4.49
C TYR A 83 3.48 16.23 -5.93
N GLU A 84 2.17 16.15 -6.15
CA GLU A 84 1.58 16.14 -7.50
C GLU A 84 1.79 17.48 -8.24
N ALA A 85 1.92 18.58 -7.50
CA ALA A 85 2.27 19.89 -8.07
C ALA A 85 3.78 20.04 -8.27
N VAL A 86 4.58 19.60 -7.28
CA VAL A 86 6.02 19.93 -7.21
C VAL A 86 6.87 18.98 -8.06
N LEU A 87 6.62 17.69 -8.06
CA LEU A 87 7.42 16.73 -8.82
C LEU A 87 7.38 16.95 -10.33
N PRO A 88 6.22 17.19 -10.98
CA PRO A 88 6.18 17.54 -12.40
C PRO A 88 6.93 18.82 -12.73
N ALA A 89 6.87 19.83 -11.86
CA ALA A 89 7.61 21.07 -12.03
C ALA A 89 9.13 20.86 -11.94
N ALA A 90 9.57 19.87 -11.15
CA ALA A 90 10.96 19.43 -11.07
C ALA A 90 11.36 18.46 -12.19
N GLY A 91 10.45 18.11 -13.11
CA GLY A 91 10.73 17.29 -14.30
C GLY A 91 10.46 15.78 -14.11
N TYR A 92 9.89 15.36 -12.98
CA TYR A 92 9.49 13.96 -12.78
C TYR A 92 8.15 13.66 -13.44
N PRO A 93 8.03 12.67 -14.32
CA PRO A 93 6.74 12.14 -14.70
C PRO A 93 6.04 11.60 -13.45
N THR A 94 4.85 12.08 -13.15
CA THR A 94 4.18 11.77 -11.88
C THR A 94 2.79 11.21 -12.14
N CYS A 95 2.47 10.10 -11.51
CA CYS A 95 1.15 9.49 -11.55
C CYS A 95 0.61 9.29 -10.13
N THR A 96 -0.69 9.35 -10.00
CA THR A 96 -1.42 8.99 -8.78
C THR A 96 -2.29 7.77 -9.05
N VAL A 97 -2.46 6.90 -8.08
CA VAL A 97 -3.40 5.78 -8.13
C VAL A 97 -4.52 5.99 -7.12
N ALA A 98 -5.77 5.89 -7.59
CA ALA A 98 -6.94 5.92 -6.73
C ALA A 98 -7.23 4.51 -6.20
N LEU A 99 -7.00 4.30 -4.91
CA LEU A 99 -7.35 3.06 -4.23
C LEU A 99 -8.87 2.98 -4.02
N PRO A 100 -9.47 1.77 -4.03
CA PRO A 100 -10.91 1.61 -3.88
C PRO A 100 -11.37 2.06 -2.49
N ASP A 101 -12.61 2.52 -2.40
CA ASP A 101 -13.29 2.88 -1.14
C ASP A 101 -12.47 3.85 -0.26
N SER A 102 -11.77 4.81 -0.88
CA SER A 102 -10.85 5.71 -0.18
C SER A 102 -9.81 4.97 0.67
N ALA A 103 -9.31 3.84 0.19
CA ALA A 103 -8.39 2.94 0.90
C ALA A 103 -8.95 2.34 2.21
N LEU A 104 -10.28 2.27 2.39
CA LEU A 104 -10.92 1.64 3.55
C LEU A 104 -11.25 0.16 3.33
N GLY A 105 -11.19 -0.33 2.08
CA GLY A 105 -11.41 -1.72 1.70
C GLY A 105 -10.25 -2.65 2.06
N ASP A 106 -10.32 -3.90 1.56
CA ASP A 106 -9.25 -4.90 1.74
C ASP A 106 -7.96 -4.45 1.06
N ILE A 107 -6.88 -4.29 1.83
CA ILE A 107 -5.55 -3.87 1.35
C ILE A 107 -4.99 -4.85 0.32
N GLN A 108 -5.31 -6.13 0.41
CA GLN A 108 -4.87 -7.13 -0.58
C GLN A 108 -5.44 -6.82 -1.96
N VAL A 109 -6.71 -6.41 -2.02
CA VAL A 109 -7.38 -5.99 -3.25
C VAL A 109 -6.86 -4.62 -3.71
N ALA A 110 -6.67 -3.67 -2.79
CA ALA A 110 -6.10 -2.35 -3.08
C ALA A 110 -4.69 -2.47 -3.68
N SER A 111 -3.90 -3.46 -3.25
CA SER A 111 -2.56 -3.73 -3.79
C SER A 111 -2.56 -4.11 -5.28
N GLU A 112 -3.64 -4.71 -5.81
CA GLU A 112 -3.76 -5.00 -7.25
C GLU A 112 -3.75 -3.73 -8.10
N TYR A 113 -4.26 -2.60 -7.57
CA TYR A 113 -4.22 -1.29 -8.21
C TYR A 113 -2.78 -0.79 -8.35
N VAL A 114 -1.96 -1.00 -7.34
CA VAL A 114 -0.52 -0.67 -7.37
C VAL A 114 0.22 -1.55 -8.38
N VAL A 115 -0.07 -2.86 -8.41
CA VAL A 115 0.50 -3.78 -9.43
C VAL A 115 0.23 -3.27 -10.83
N ALA A 116 -1.03 -3.00 -11.16
CA ALA A 116 -1.43 -2.53 -12.49
C ALA A 116 -0.86 -1.14 -12.83
N ALA A 117 -0.75 -0.25 -11.83
CA ALA A 117 -0.16 1.07 -12.00
C ALA A 117 1.32 0.97 -12.34
N VAL A 118 2.11 0.20 -11.57
CA VAL A 118 3.53 -0.01 -11.82
C VAL A 118 3.77 -0.63 -13.19
N ASP A 119 3.00 -1.65 -13.57
CA ASP A 119 3.11 -2.29 -14.89
C ASP A 119 2.84 -1.31 -16.03
N THR A 120 1.77 -0.53 -15.91
CA THR A 120 1.40 0.48 -16.89
C THR A 120 2.47 1.56 -17.02
N MET A 121 2.99 2.04 -15.89
CA MET A 121 4.02 3.08 -15.86
C MET A 121 5.35 2.57 -16.39
N ALA A 122 5.82 1.42 -15.95
CA ALA A 122 7.06 0.84 -16.42
C ALA A 122 7.05 0.60 -17.93
N ALA A 123 5.94 0.09 -18.47
CA ALA A 123 5.73 -0.09 -19.90
C ALA A 123 5.69 1.26 -20.66
N ARG A 124 4.99 2.28 -20.11
CA ARG A 124 4.82 3.58 -20.75
C ARG A 124 6.13 4.37 -20.85
N TRP A 125 6.97 4.33 -19.83
CA TRP A 125 8.23 5.09 -19.81
C TRP A 125 9.45 4.25 -20.14
N HIS A 126 9.31 2.93 -20.33
CA HIS A 126 10.42 1.97 -20.54
C HIS A 126 11.51 2.12 -19.46
N SER A 127 11.09 2.32 -18.23
CA SER A 127 11.94 2.61 -17.07
C SER A 127 11.34 2.06 -15.80
N PRO A 128 12.14 1.65 -14.82
CA PRO A 128 11.64 1.41 -13.47
C PRO A 128 10.92 2.63 -12.88
N VAL A 129 10.00 2.38 -11.98
CA VAL A 129 9.16 3.36 -11.28
C VAL A 129 9.73 3.60 -9.88
N ASP A 130 9.69 4.83 -9.41
CA ASP A 130 9.87 5.14 -8.00
C ASP A 130 8.48 5.32 -7.36
N ILE A 131 8.28 4.81 -6.15
CA ILE A 131 6.99 4.84 -5.45
C ILE A 131 7.12 5.68 -4.20
N ILE A 132 6.19 6.61 -3.98
CA ILE A 132 6.03 7.35 -2.72
C ILE A 132 4.64 7.01 -2.18
N GLY A 133 4.61 6.38 -1.00
CA GLY A 133 3.38 6.05 -0.30
C GLY A 133 3.30 6.79 1.03
N HIS A 134 2.15 7.41 1.32
CA HIS A 134 1.90 8.03 2.61
C HIS A 134 1.01 7.13 3.46
N SER A 135 1.37 6.94 4.73
CA SER A 135 0.56 6.15 5.66
C SER A 135 0.32 4.74 5.11
N GLN A 136 -0.91 4.26 5.11
CA GLN A 136 -1.32 3.01 4.48
C GLN A 136 -0.83 2.90 3.03
N GLY A 137 -0.75 4.01 2.27
CA GLY A 137 -0.26 4.01 0.89
C GLY A 137 1.18 3.49 0.70
N GLY A 138 1.92 3.27 1.79
CA GLY A 138 3.18 2.51 1.77
C GLY A 138 2.97 0.99 1.94
N ILE A 139 1.83 0.56 2.43
CA ILE A 139 1.56 -0.86 2.70
C ILE A 139 1.20 -1.62 1.42
N GLU A 140 0.35 -1.06 0.56
CA GLU A 140 -0.03 -1.68 -0.72
C GLU A 140 1.18 -1.96 -1.62
N PRO A 141 2.14 -1.02 -1.81
CA PRO A 141 3.35 -1.33 -2.59
C PRO A 141 4.20 -2.45 -1.99
N ARG A 142 4.31 -2.52 -0.66
CA ARG A 142 5.04 -3.62 0.00
C ARG A 142 4.36 -4.96 -0.23
N TRP A 143 3.02 -5.00 -0.13
CA TRP A 143 2.24 -6.20 -0.45
C TRP A 143 2.44 -6.61 -1.91
N ALA A 144 2.36 -5.65 -2.83
CA ALA A 144 2.59 -5.87 -4.25
C ALA A 144 4.00 -6.43 -4.53
N LEU A 145 5.05 -5.81 -3.98
CA LEU A 145 6.44 -6.25 -4.13
C LEU A 145 6.70 -7.63 -3.51
N LYS A 146 5.92 -8.01 -2.50
CA LYS A 146 6.03 -9.33 -1.89
C LYS A 146 5.43 -10.42 -2.76
N TRP A 147 4.22 -10.23 -3.22
CA TRP A 147 3.42 -11.29 -3.85
C TRP A 147 3.45 -11.29 -5.38
N TRP A 148 3.93 -10.21 -6.01
CA TRP A 148 4.23 -10.12 -7.44
C TRP A 148 5.72 -9.87 -7.64
N PRO A 149 6.55 -10.94 -7.55
CA PRO A 149 8.01 -10.81 -7.49
C PRO A 149 8.62 -10.15 -8.73
N GLY A 150 7.99 -10.21 -9.89
CA GLY A 150 8.45 -9.54 -11.11
C GLY A 150 8.40 -8.02 -11.03
N LEU A 151 7.53 -7.45 -10.17
CA LEU A 151 7.51 -6.00 -9.92
C LEU A 151 8.83 -5.47 -9.35
N ARG A 152 9.60 -6.31 -8.64
CA ARG A 152 10.88 -5.91 -8.03
C ARG A 152 11.90 -5.43 -9.07
N ALA A 153 11.79 -5.89 -10.32
CA ALA A 153 12.61 -5.40 -11.42
C ALA A 153 12.07 -4.09 -12.03
N LYS A 154 10.82 -3.74 -11.74
CA LYS A 154 10.12 -2.56 -12.25
C LYS A 154 10.05 -1.43 -11.22
N VAL A 155 10.42 -1.66 -9.96
CA VAL A 155 10.44 -0.66 -8.89
C VAL A 155 11.88 -0.44 -8.44
N ASN A 156 12.36 0.79 -8.62
CA ASN A 156 13.71 1.19 -8.23
C ASN A 156 13.75 1.61 -6.75
N HIS A 157 12.91 2.59 -6.36
CA HIS A 157 12.76 3.02 -4.99
C HIS A 157 11.32 2.82 -4.49
N TYR A 158 11.20 2.30 -3.29
CA TYR A 158 10.03 2.40 -2.43
C TYR A 158 10.35 3.43 -1.35
N ILE A 159 9.49 4.44 -1.21
CA ILE A 159 9.61 5.49 -0.20
C ILE A 159 8.30 5.52 0.60
N GLY A 160 8.35 5.07 1.85
CA GLY A 160 7.26 5.17 2.81
C GLY A 160 7.35 6.47 3.60
N LEU A 161 6.27 7.23 3.65
CA LEU A 161 6.11 8.41 4.51
C LEU A 161 5.17 8.05 5.64
N ALA A 162 5.71 7.83 6.83
CA ALA A 162 4.95 7.40 8.01
C ALA A 162 4.06 6.17 7.74
N SER A 163 4.60 5.15 7.07
CA SER A 163 3.86 3.93 6.76
C SER A 163 3.75 3.03 7.98
N PRO A 164 2.55 2.52 8.34
CA PRO A 164 2.34 1.67 9.50
C PRO A 164 2.80 0.23 9.27
N ASN A 165 4.09 0.03 9.03
CA ASN A 165 4.67 -1.26 8.64
C ASN A 165 4.47 -2.37 9.68
N HIS A 166 4.25 -2.00 10.95
CA HIS A 166 3.97 -2.91 12.07
C HIS A 166 2.64 -2.59 12.77
N GLY A 167 1.75 -1.84 12.09
CA GLY A 167 0.43 -1.48 12.62
C GLY A 167 0.41 -0.23 13.48
N ILE A 168 -0.76 0.11 14.00
CA ILE A 168 -1.02 1.28 14.85
C ILE A 168 -1.99 0.93 15.98
N TYR A 169 -1.83 1.56 17.15
CA TYR A 169 -2.73 1.34 18.29
C TYR A 169 -4.17 1.78 18.05
N ALA A 170 -4.37 2.84 17.24
CA ALA A 170 -5.73 3.24 16.87
C ALA A 170 -6.47 2.14 16.11
N ALA A 171 -5.76 1.34 15.29
CA ALA A 171 -6.33 0.20 14.62
C ALA A 171 -6.64 -0.95 15.59
N ASP A 172 -5.79 -1.18 16.61
CA ASP A 172 -6.07 -2.16 17.66
C ASP A 172 -7.36 -1.81 18.39
N ALA A 173 -7.53 -0.56 18.82
CA ALA A 173 -8.73 -0.09 19.50
C ALA A 173 -10.00 -0.22 18.64
N CYS A 174 -9.90 0.01 17.33
CA CYS A 174 -10.99 -0.18 16.40
C CYS A 174 -11.33 -1.68 16.24
N ALA A 175 -10.33 -2.53 16.06
CA ALA A 175 -10.50 -3.99 15.97
C ALA A 175 -11.13 -4.58 17.25
N ASP A 176 -10.70 -4.13 18.42
CA ASP A 176 -11.23 -4.54 19.71
C ASP A 176 -12.71 -4.18 19.89
N SER A 177 -13.21 -3.15 19.18
CA SER A 177 -14.64 -2.79 19.19
C SER A 177 -15.52 -3.85 18.49
N GLY A 178 -14.94 -4.68 17.64
CA GLY A 178 -15.65 -5.69 16.86
C GLY A 178 -16.45 -5.14 15.67
N ASP A 179 -16.30 -3.86 15.35
CA ASP A 179 -16.89 -3.21 14.18
C ASP A 179 -15.89 -2.16 13.65
N CYS A 180 -15.19 -2.49 12.55
CA CYS A 180 -14.10 -1.71 12.05
C CYS A 180 -13.98 -1.88 10.54
N TRP A 181 -13.34 -0.94 9.85
CA TRP A 181 -13.16 -1.02 8.39
C TRP A 181 -12.14 -2.11 8.01
N PRO A 182 -12.30 -2.77 6.85
CA PRO A 182 -11.40 -3.83 6.39
C PRO A 182 -9.91 -3.47 6.49
N ALA A 183 -9.52 -2.32 5.97
CA ALA A 183 -8.14 -1.86 6.01
C ALA A 183 -7.64 -1.62 7.44
N ILE A 184 -8.50 -1.09 8.32
CA ILE A 184 -8.11 -0.84 9.71
C ILE A 184 -7.93 -2.14 10.47
N TRP A 185 -8.78 -3.16 10.28
CA TRP A 185 -8.53 -4.51 10.81
C TRP A 185 -7.15 -5.03 10.40
N GLN A 186 -6.76 -4.81 9.13
CA GLN A 186 -5.48 -5.25 8.59
C GLN A 186 -4.30 -4.44 9.11
N LEU A 187 -4.50 -3.21 9.56
CA LEU A 187 -3.48 -2.35 10.17
C LEU A 187 -3.39 -2.49 11.70
N ALA A 188 -4.21 -3.32 12.32
CA ALA A 188 -4.05 -3.67 13.73
C ALA A 188 -2.75 -4.46 13.95
N GLN A 189 -2.07 -4.20 15.07
CA GLN A 189 -0.81 -4.86 15.41
C GLN A 189 -1.04 -6.37 15.55
N GLY A 190 -0.20 -7.16 14.89
CA GLY A 190 -0.33 -8.62 14.92
C GLY A 190 -1.49 -9.19 14.10
N SER A 191 -2.17 -8.37 13.27
CA SER A 191 -3.16 -8.87 12.30
C SER A 191 -2.58 -9.99 11.43
N HIS A 192 -3.44 -10.85 10.90
CA HIS A 192 -3.01 -11.88 9.94
C HIS A 192 -2.36 -11.26 8.72
N PHE A 193 -2.89 -10.11 8.27
CA PHE A 193 -2.37 -9.37 7.13
C PHE A 193 -0.93 -8.90 7.37
N LEU A 194 -0.66 -8.14 8.46
CA LEU A 194 0.70 -7.66 8.76
C LEU A 194 1.66 -8.80 9.06
N THR A 195 1.18 -9.86 9.73
CA THR A 195 1.97 -11.07 9.95
C THR A 195 2.37 -11.71 8.62
N ALA A 196 1.45 -11.83 7.66
CA ALA A 196 1.75 -12.35 6.33
C ALA A 196 2.66 -11.41 5.54
N LEU A 197 2.44 -10.08 5.62
CA LEU A 197 3.28 -9.07 4.96
C LEU A 197 4.73 -9.12 5.44
N ASN A 198 4.95 -9.23 6.74
CA ASN A 198 6.29 -9.12 7.33
C ASN A 198 7.02 -10.48 7.40
N ARG A 199 6.30 -11.61 7.30
CA ARG A 199 6.91 -12.96 7.33
C ARG A 199 7.93 -13.17 6.21
N GLY A 200 9.14 -13.62 6.56
CA GLY A 200 10.18 -14.00 5.60
C GLY A 200 10.95 -12.81 4.99
N GLY A 201 10.78 -11.62 5.54
CA GLY A 201 11.50 -10.41 5.13
C GLY A 201 10.59 -9.29 4.66
N GLU A 202 10.90 -8.06 5.05
CA GLU A 202 10.06 -6.88 4.86
C GLU A 202 10.44 -6.06 3.63
N ALA A 203 11.65 -6.25 3.11
CA ALA A 203 12.21 -5.53 1.97
C ALA A 203 12.76 -6.50 0.91
N PRO A 204 11.88 -7.25 0.20
CA PRO A 204 12.32 -8.28 -0.73
C PRO A 204 12.91 -7.72 -2.02
N GLY A 205 13.94 -8.41 -2.54
CA GLY A 205 14.51 -8.15 -3.87
C GLY A 205 15.52 -7.01 -3.91
N PRO A 206 15.82 -6.50 -5.10
CA PRO A 206 16.80 -5.45 -5.34
C PRO A 206 16.25 -4.03 -5.16
N THR A 207 14.95 -3.87 -4.99
CA THR A 207 14.32 -2.56 -4.71
C THR A 207 14.96 -1.91 -3.52
N SER A 208 15.21 -0.62 -3.59
CA SER A 208 15.69 0.19 -2.47
C SER A 208 14.51 0.66 -1.64
N TYR A 209 14.54 0.40 -0.34
CA TYR A 209 13.48 0.76 0.59
C TYR A 209 13.94 1.87 1.51
N THR A 210 13.18 2.94 1.53
CA THR A 210 13.37 4.08 2.44
C THR A 210 12.08 4.31 3.19
N ASP A 211 12.14 4.29 4.53
CA ASP A 211 11.01 4.69 5.37
C ASP A 211 11.36 5.96 6.13
N ILE A 212 10.58 7.02 5.92
CA ILE A 212 10.74 8.32 6.54
C ILE A 212 9.60 8.49 7.54
N TYR A 213 9.93 8.73 8.81
CA TYR A 213 8.94 8.86 9.86
C TYR A 213 9.24 10.05 10.80
N SER A 214 8.29 10.44 11.61
CA SER A 214 8.45 11.48 12.62
C SER A 214 8.27 10.89 14.01
N ILE A 215 9.11 11.27 14.96
CA ILE A 215 8.91 10.90 16.38
C ILE A 215 7.78 11.72 17.04
N THR A 216 7.18 12.64 16.33
CA THR A 216 6.02 13.44 16.75
C THR A 216 4.80 13.16 15.90
N ASP A 217 4.79 12.02 15.18
CA ASP A 217 3.62 11.53 14.46
C ASP A 217 2.51 11.19 15.47
N ASP A 218 1.28 11.55 15.17
CA ASP A 218 0.13 11.42 16.06
C ASP A 218 -0.78 10.23 15.69
N LEU A 219 -0.42 9.44 14.65
CA LEU A 219 -1.16 8.26 14.21
C LEU A 219 -0.28 7.01 14.09
N VAL A 220 0.90 7.11 13.50
CA VAL A 220 1.84 6.01 13.37
C VAL A 220 2.90 6.15 14.46
N GLU A 221 2.66 5.49 15.56
CA GLU A 221 3.40 5.70 16.81
C GLU A 221 4.87 5.38 16.67
N PRO A 222 5.74 6.35 16.98
CA PRO A 222 7.15 6.18 16.74
C PRO A 222 7.95 5.80 17.98
N ALA A 223 7.48 6.11 19.19
CA ALA A 223 8.48 6.40 20.21
C ALA A 223 8.45 5.53 21.46
N ALA A 224 7.32 5.10 21.96
CA ALA A 224 7.26 4.42 23.26
C ALA A 224 7.60 2.93 23.19
N VAL A 225 7.46 2.32 22.03
CA VAL A 225 7.61 0.86 21.79
C VAL A 225 8.51 0.52 20.59
N GLY A 226 9.16 1.51 20.02
CA GLY A 226 9.89 1.40 18.75
C GLY A 226 9.04 1.91 17.59
N PRO A 227 9.67 2.44 16.53
CA PRO A 227 8.95 3.03 15.41
C PRO A 227 8.20 1.95 14.63
N THR A 228 6.87 1.99 14.65
CA THR A 228 6.04 1.05 13.89
C THR A 228 6.17 1.24 12.38
N ALA A 229 6.70 2.38 11.95
CA ALA A 229 7.06 2.66 10.57
C ALA A 229 8.37 1.99 10.11
N ALA A 230 9.33 1.76 10.99
CA ALA A 230 10.65 1.27 10.60
C ALA A 230 10.60 -0.15 10.05
N LEU A 231 11.24 -0.38 8.88
CA LEU A 231 11.38 -1.69 8.27
C LEU A 231 12.57 -2.44 8.84
N THR A 232 12.42 -3.76 8.99
CA THR A 232 13.57 -4.64 9.21
C THR A 232 14.15 -5.06 7.86
N GLY A 233 15.47 -4.98 7.71
CA GLY A 233 16.10 -5.33 6.44
C GLY A 233 17.59 -5.21 6.42
N GLY A 234 18.17 -5.46 5.25
CA GLY A 234 19.61 -5.41 5.00
C GLY A 234 20.08 -4.07 4.43
N ALA A 235 21.11 -4.14 3.59
CA ALA A 235 21.74 -2.98 2.97
C ALA A 235 20.83 -2.20 1.99
N ASN A 236 19.68 -2.74 1.63
CA ASN A 236 18.70 -2.10 0.77
C ASN A 236 17.60 -1.34 1.55
N VAL A 237 17.75 -1.17 2.87
CA VAL A 237 16.77 -0.50 3.74
C VAL A 237 17.41 0.68 4.44
N ALA A 238 16.74 1.84 4.43
CA ALA A 238 17.01 2.97 5.30
C ALA A 238 15.73 3.37 6.05
N ASN A 239 15.87 3.57 7.37
CA ASN A 239 14.81 4.11 8.23
C ASN A 239 15.31 5.43 8.80
N VAL A 240 14.64 6.53 8.50
CA VAL A 240 15.12 7.87 8.86
C VAL A 240 14.02 8.65 9.57
N SER A 241 14.27 9.02 10.83
CA SER A 241 13.39 9.97 11.49
C SER A 241 13.71 11.40 11.06
N VAL A 242 12.69 12.22 10.87
CA VAL A 242 12.83 13.66 10.61
C VAL A 242 13.74 14.31 11.64
N GLN A 243 13.62 13.90 12.90
CA GLN A 243 14.34 14.47 14.04
C GLN A 243 15.82 14.02 14.10
N SER A 244 16.19 12.95 13.37
CA SER A 244 17.61 12.58 13.22
C SER A 244 18.37 13.57 12.33
N VAL A 245 17.66 14.28 11.43
CA VAL A 245 18.21 15.37 10.59
C VAL A 245 18.03 16.72 11.26
N CYS A 246 16.85 17.00 11.79
CA CYS A 246 16.49 18.28 12.41
C CYS A 246 15.96 18.06 13.83
N PRO A 247 16.84 18.02 14.85
CA PRO A 247 16.45 17.81 16.24
C PRO A 247 15.41 18.84 16.71
N GLY A 248 14.36 18.33 17.37
CA GLY A 248 13.28 19.19 17.90
C GLY A 248 12.23 19.62 16.88
N ARG A 249 12.35 19.20 15.61
CA ARG A 249 11.32 19.51 14.60
C ARG A 249 10.03 18.74 14.91
N TYR A 250 8.90 19.46 14.94
CA TYR A 250 7.58 18.88 15.07
C TYR A 250 6.97 18.61 13.69
N VAL A 251 6.59 17.38 13.41
CA VAL A 251 5.89 16.96 12.19
C VAL A 251 4.86 15.91 12.58
N ASN A 252 3.58 16.25 12.47
CA ASN A 252 2.48 15.31 12.67
C ASN A 252 2.24 14.47 11.41
N HIS A 253 1.32 13.51 11.47
CA HIS A 253 1.06 12.56 10.37
C HIS A 253 0.76 13.23 9.03
N GLY A 254 -0.21 14.15 9.00
CA GLY A 254 -0.52 14.91 7.78
C GLY A 254 0.60 15.86 7.33
N GLY A 255 1.41 16.35 8.28
CA GLY A 255 2.57 17.21 8.01
C GLY A 255 3.67 16.51 7.21
N MET A 256 3.75 15.17 7.26
CA MET A 256 4.68 14.39 6.44
C MET A 256 4.53 14.65 4.94
N LEU A 257 3.39 15.15 4.51
CA LEU A 257 3.09 15.42 3.09
C LEU A 257 3.67 16.74 2.56
N ALA A 258 4.07 17.67 3.46
CA ALA A 258 4.52 19.01 3.03
C ALA A 258 5.75 19.53 3.78
N ASP A 259 6.28 18.77 4.73
CA ASP A 259 7.46 19.18 5.52
C ASP A 259 8.70 19.28 4.64
N ALA A 260 9.49 20.34 4.82
CA ALA A 260 10.68 20.60 4.02
C ALA A 260 11.77 19.52 4.18
N VAL A 261 11.90 18.96 5.39
CA VAL A 261 12.91 17.92 5.67
C VAL A 261 12.48 16.61 5.03
N VAL A 262 11.19 16.24 5.15
CA VAL A 262 10.64 15.07 4.48
C VAL A 262 10.85 15.17 2.96
N TYR A 263 10.52 16.31 2.37
CA TYR A 263 10.75 16.54 0.94
C TYR A 263 12.22 16.41 0.55
N ALA A 264 13.13 16.98 1.32
CA ALA A 264 14.58 16.90 1.02
C ALA A 264 15.07 15.44 1.07
N LEU A 265 14.59 14.65 2.03
CA LEU A 265 14.88 13.21 2.15
C LEU A 265 14.32 12.43 0.96
N VAL A 266 13.10 12.75 0.51
CA VAL A 266 12.49 12.14 -0.69
C VAL A 266 13.30 12.47 -1.93
N ILE A 267 13.67 13.74 -2.15
CA ILE A 267 14.46 14.14 -3.33
C ILE A 267 15.84 13.51 -3.31
N ASP A 268 16.49 13.39 -2.15
CA ASP A 268 17.76 12.67 -2.04
C ASP A 268 17.60 11.22 -2.51
N THR A 269 16.56 10.51 -2.03
CA THR A 269 16.27 9.14 -2.44
C THR A 269 16.02 9.01 -3.95
N LEU A 270 15.27 9.94 -4.54
CA LEU A 270 14.96 9.93 -5.98
C LEU A 270 16.17 10.21 -6.88
N THR A 271 17.20 10.87 -6.36
CA THR A 271 18.37 11.33 -7.14
C THR A 271 19.62 10.49 -6.96
N HIS A 272 19.69 9.68 -5.91
CA HIS A 272 20.84 8.83 -5.62
C HIS A 272 20.51 7.33 -5.74
N PRO A 273 21.47 6.48 -6.09
CA PRO A 273 21.28 5.04 -6.07
C PRO A 273 21.29 4.50 -4.64
N GLY A 274 20.50 3.45 -4.40
CA GLY A 274 20.41 2.80 -3.08
C GLY A 274 19.43 3.49 -2.13
N PRO A 275 19.33 3.01 -0.88
CA PRO A 275 18.47 3.64 0.11
C PRO A 275 19.04 4.99 0.57
N LEU A 276 18.17 5.82 1.13
CA LEU A 276 18.49 7.16 1.63
C LEU A 276 19.73 7.20 2.55
N ASP A 277 20.62 8.14 2.30
CA ASP A 277 21.66 8.55 3.26
C ASP A 277 21.34 9.95 3.81
N PRO A 278 20.84 10.08 5.04
CA PRO A 278 20.44 11.37 5.59
C PRO A 278 21.60 12.36 5.71
N LYS A 279 22.85 11.91 5.61
CA LYS A 279 24.03 12.77 5.64
C LYS A 279 24.19 13.63 4.37
N LEU A 280 23.54 13.24 3.29
CA LEU A 280 23.53 13.99 2.03
C LEU A 280 22.56 15.17 2.08
N VAL A 281 21.61 15.16 3.01
CA VAL A 281 20.64 16.26 3.17
C VAL A 281 21.26 17.39 3.98
N PRO A 282 21.35 18.63 3.40
CA PRO A 282 22.01 19.73 4.08
C PRO A 282 21.19 20.21 5.28
N ILE A 283 21.87 20.44 6.41
CA ILE A 283 21.25 20.87 7.69
C ILE A 283 20.49 22.21 7.53
N SER A 284 20.80 23.02 6.52
CA SER A 284 20.09 24.27 6.23
C SER A 284 18.60 24.07 5.95
N VAL A 285 18.17 22.87 5.55
CA VAL A 285 16.75 22.54 5.36
C VAL A 285 15.94 22.70 6.65
N CYS A 286 16.57 22.55 7.81
CA CYS A 286 15.89 22.70 9.11
C CYS A 286 15.34 24.13 9.34
N ALA A 287 15.83 25.12 8.62
CA ALA A 287 15.30 26.49 8.68
C ALA A 287 14.03 26.69 7.84
N GLN A 288 13.66 25.72 7.01
CA GLN A 288 12.47 25.77 6.17
C GLN A 288 11.35 24.96 6.82
N THR A 289 10.12 25.49 6.84
CA THR A 289 8.97 24.80 7.41
C THR A 289 8.33 23.86 6.39
N PHE A 290 8.05 24.37 5.20
CA PHE A 290 7.35 23.63 4.15
C PHE A 290 8.27 23.35 2.97
N MET A 291 7.90 22.34 2.20
CA MET A 291 8.59 21.97 0.97
C MET A 291 8.59 23.10 -0.05
N PRO A 292 9.67 23.26 -0.85
CA PRO A 292 9.72 24.29 -1.87
C PRO A 292 8.69 24.02 -2.98
N GLY A 293 8.13 25.10 -3.54
CA GLY A 293 7.17 25.01 -4.66
C GLY A 293 5.72 24.88 -4.24
N THR A 294 5.44 24.82 -2.94
CA THR A 294 4.07 24.85 -2.39
C THR A 294 3.75 26.25 -1.80
N SER A 295 2.54 26.37 -1.28
CA SER A 295 2.05 27.59 -0.61
C SER A 295 1.83 27.31 0.87
N PRO A 296 2.51 28.01 1.80
CA PRO A 296 2.33 27.77 3.22
C PRO A 296 0.87 27.77 3.72
N PRO A 297 -0.03 28.64 3.25
CA PRO A 297 -1.45 28.53 3.59
C PRO A 297 -2.09 27.24 3.08
N ALA A 298 -1.75 26.77 1.87
CA ALA A 298 -2.26 25.51 1.34
C ALA A 298 -1.69 24.31 2.09
N ASP A 299 -0.43 24.36 2.51
CA ASP A 299 0.21 23.29 3.28
C ASP A 299 -0.44 23.13 4.66
N VAL A 300 -0.76 24.25 5.34
CA VAL A 300 -1.48 24.23 6.62
C VAL A 300 -2.91 23.71 6.45
N ALA A 301 -3.61 24.17 5.42
CA ALA A 301 -4.98 23.71 5.13
C ALA A 301 -4.98 22.23 4.75
N GLY A 302 -4.12 21.80 3.85
CA GLY A 302 -4.01 20.42 3.40
C GLY A 302 -3.67 19.44 4.53
N ASN A 303 -2.75 19.82 5.43
CA ASN A 303 -2.47 19.03 6.63
C ASN A 303 -3.74 18.84 7.50
N ALA A 304 -4.51 19.89 7.75
CA ALA A 304 -5.75 19.79 8.51
C ALA A 304 -6.84 18.98 7.79
N GLU A 305 -6.92 19.13 6.46
CA GLU A 305 -7.88 18.43 5.61
C GLU A 305 -7.63 16.92 5.53
N VAL A 306 -6.40 16.45 5.72
CA VAL A 306 -6.09 15.01 5.81
C VAL A 306 -6.97 14.34 6.86
N TYR A 307 -7.05 14.90 8.05
CA TYR A 307 -7.84 14.34 9.15
C TYR A 307 -9.35 14.49 8.93
N THR A 308 -9.78 15.64 8.43
CA THR A 308 -11.20 15.92 8.17
C THR A 308 -11.77 15.02 7.08
N ASN A 309 -11.02 14.88 5.98
CA ASN A 309 -11.40 14.02 4.85
C ASN A 309 -11.42 12.55 5.25
N ALA A 310 -10.43 12.09 6.01
CA ALA A 310 -10.41 10.73 6.53
C ALA A 310 -11.62 10.44 7.43
N ALA A 311 -11.95 11.36 8.36
CA ALA A 311 -13.13 11.22 9.21
C ALA A 311 -14.43 11.11 8.38
N GLN A 312 -14.60 11.94 7.35
CA GLN A 312 -15.75 11.87 6.44
C GLN A 312 -15.82 10.56 5.68
N ALA A 313 -14.67 10.00 5.26
CA ALA A 313 -14.64 8.72 4.58
C ALA A 313 -15.04 7.58 5.53
N PHE A 314 -14.55 7.60 6.77
CA PHE A 314 -14.97 6.64 7.80
C PHE A 314 -16.49 6.66 8.03
N ASP A 315 -17.08 7.84 8.14
CA ASP A 315 -18.52 8.01 8.30
C ASP A 315 -19.33 7.51 7.08
N ALA A 316 -18.76 7.60 5.89
CA ALA A 316 -19.42 7.23 4.64
C ALA A 316 -19.36 5.73 4.30
N HIS A 317 -18.45 4.97 4.92
CA HIS A 317 -18.26 3.56 4.63
C HIS A 317 -18.61 2.69 5.84
N PRO A 318 -19.35 1.59 5.64
CA PRO A 318 -19.68 0.69 6.74
C PRO A 318 -18.44 -0.09 7.22
N GLY A 319 -18.38 -0.38 8.51
CA GLY A 319 -17.45 -1.32 9.10
C GLY A 319 -17.79 -2.78 8.78
N VAL A 320 -16.89 -3.66 9.17
CA VAL A 320 -17.04 -5.12 9.14
C VAL A 320 -16.66 -5.71 10.50
N HIS A 321 -17.13 -6.93 10.81
CA HIS A 321 -16.99 -7.52 12.15
C HIS A 321 -15.76 -8.41 12.31
N SER A 322 -14.90 -8.50 11.33
CA SER A 322 -13.66 -9.26 11.40
C SER A 322 -12.67 -8.84 10.32
N GLU A 323 -11.40 -9.12 10.57
CA GLU A 323 -10.34 -8.95 9.57
C GLU A 323 -10.68 -9.73 8.30
N PRO A 324 -10.51 -9.14 7.10
CA PRO A 324 -10.61 -9.87 5.84
C PRO A 324 -9.70 -11.09 5.82
N PRO A 325 -10.16 -12.25 5.35
CA PRO A 325 -9.32 -13.43 5.29
C PRO A 325 -8.16 -13.23 4.32
N LEU A 326 -7.01 -13.80 4.66
CA LEU A 326 -5.88 -13.80 3.73
C LEU A 326 -6.26 -14.45 2.41
N ALA A 327 -5.84 -13.83 1.33
CA ALA A 327 -5.92 -14.41 0.00
C ALA A 327 -5.19 -15.77 -0.05
N PRO A 328 -5.64 -16.71 -0.88
CA PRO A 328 -5.06 -18.06 -0.92
C PRO A 328 -3.54 -18.09 -1.12
N TYR A 329 -3.00 -17.13 -1.83
CA TYR A 329 -1.56 -17.02 -2.10
C TYR A 329 -0.74 -16.50 -0.91
N ALA A 330 -1.38 -15.93 0.11
CA ALA A 330 -0.74 -15.32 1.27
C ALA A 330 -0.85 -16.16 2.57
N ARG A 331 -1.55 -17.29 2.51
CA ARG A 331 -1.77 -18.22 3.63
C ARG A 331 -0.54 -19.01 4.02
#